data_def099614a7c67ab15cc64c8df80c467
#
_entry.id   def099614a7c67ab15cc64c8df80c467
#
_cell.length_a   1.000
_cell.length_b   1.000
_cell.length_c   1.000
_cell.angle_alpha   90.00
_cell.angle_beta   90.00
_cell.angle_gamma   90.00
#
_symmetry.space_group_name_H-M   'P 1'
#
loop_
_entity.id
_entity.type
_entity.pdbx_description
1 polymer ?
#
loop_
_entity_poly.entity_id
_entity_poly.type
_entity_poly.pdbx_seq_one_letter_code
_entity_poly.pdbx_strand_id
1 'polypeptide(L)'
;VKTRNNQIRRSIAINEVSVLRQSRQAASLSIKQGSKQIIKKLVSDGVLVSTPAGSTAYNLSVHGPILSLHSKKLSISPISAFRPRRWKGKIVNDKTKIVITNLNSSKRPISAVADNLEVRNAKSITVKTNNKIKFNLLYDKNRSLQKKIKIEQIRRETS
;
A
#
# COMPACT_ATOMS: atom_id res chain seq x y z
N VAL A 1 -2.25 -8.45 -10.18
CA VAL A 1 -1.62 -9.53 -9.40
C VAL A 1 -1.34 -10.71 -10.30
N LYS A 2 -0.12 -11.25 -10.28
CA LYS A 2 0.25 -12.55 -10.85
C LYS A 2 0.34 -13.56 -9.72
N THR A 3 -0.44 -14.63 -9.78
CA THR A 3 -0.43 -15.70 -8.77
C THR A 3 0.69 -16.72 -9.02
N ARG A 4 0.88 -17.67 -8.08
CA ARG A 4 1.83 -18.79 -8.24
C ARG A 4 1.50 -19.66 -9.45
N ASN A 5 0.22 -19.85 -9.77
CA ASN A 5 -0.25 -20.62 -10.93
C ASN A 5 -0.28 -19.77 -12.22
N ASN A 6 0.47 -18.67 -12.25
CA ASN A 6 0.57 -17.74 -13.37
C ASN A 6 -0.75 -17.06 -13.80
N GLN A 7 -1.83 -17.20 -13.05
CA GLN A 7 -3.07 -16.48 -13.31
C GLN A 7 -2.87 -14.98 -13.07
N ILE A 8 -3.49 -14.17 -13.92
CA ILE A 8 -3.47 -12.70 -13.78
C ILE A 8 -4.84 -12.24 -13.29
N ARG A 9 -4.86 -11.50 -12.18
CA ARG A 9 -6.04 -10.84 -11.61
C ARG A 9 -5.83 -9.33 -11.61
N ARG A 10 -6.88 -8.59 -11.95
CA ARG A 10 -6.87 -7.12 -11.97
C ARG A 10 -7.99 -6.60 -11.09
N SER A 11 -7.68 -5.60 -10.29
CA SER A 11 -8.63 -4.92 -9.40
C SER A 11 -8.30 -3.44 -9.33
N ILE A 12 -9.24 -2.64 -8.87
CA ILE A 12 -9.07 -1.21 -8.60
C ILE A 12 -9.18 -1.03 -7.10
N ALA A 13 -8.33 -0.19 -6.54
CA ALA A 13 -8.40 0.28 -5.17
C ALA A 13 -8.52 1.80 -5.14
N ILE A 14 -9.33 2.32 -4.23
CA ILE A 14 -9.48 3.76 -3.96
C ILE A 14 -8.50 4.14 -2.85
N ASN A 15 -8.44 3.37 -1.78
CA ASN A 15 -7.61 3.64 -0.62
C ASN A 15 -6.20 3.06 -0.80
N GLU A 16 -6.07 1.74 -0.84
CA GLU A 16 -4.77 1.08 -0.87
C GLU A 16 -4.80 -0.30 -1.52
N VAL A 17 -3.62 -0.73 -1.91
CA VAL A 17 -3.32 -2.14 -2.18
C VAL A 17 -2.40 -2.62 -1.07
N SER A 18 -2.88 -3.55 -0.24
CA SER A 18 -2.09 -4.19 0.81
C SER A 18 -1.63 -5.58 0.36
N VAL A 19 -0.43 -5.95 0.80
CA VAL A 19 0.17 -7.27 0.61
C VAL A 19 0.45 -7.84 1.99
N LEU A 20 -0.16 -8.98 2.31
CA LEU A 20 -0.13 -9.57 3.63
C LEU A 20 0.36 -11.03 3.57
N ARG A 21 1.09 -11.47 4.59
CA ARG A 21 1.43 -12.89 4.78
C ARG A 21 0.17 -13.72 4.98
N GLN A 22 0.15 -14.93 4.42
CA GLN A 22 -0.94 -15.90 4.58
C GLN A 22 -0.65 -16.95 5.66
N SER A 23 0.55 -16.97 6.19
CA SER A 23 0.99 -17.94 7.21
C SER A 23 1.59 -17.23 8.41
N ARG A 24 1.94 -18.00 9.43
CA ARG A 24 2.63 -17.46 10.63
C ARG A 24 4.04 -16.93 10.31
N GLN A 25 4.65 -17.37 9.22
CA GLN A 25 5.96 -16.87 8.79
C GLN A 25 5.84 -15.48 8.15
N ALA A 26 6.75 -14.58 8.50
CA ALA A 26 6.82 -13.26 7.89
C ALA A 26 7.00 -13.35 6.37
N ALA A 27 6.39 -12.43 5.63
CA ALA A 27 6.59 -12.28 4.19
C ALA A 27 8.04 -11.91 3.87
N SER A 28 8.53 -12.29 2.69
CA SER A 28 9.83 -11.89 2.17
C SER A 28 9.64 -11.23 0.82
N LEU A 29 9.73 -9.90 0.79
CA LEU A 29 9.30 -9.08 -0.34
C LEU A 29 10.46 -8.30 -0.93
N SER A 30 10.45 -8.12 -2.25
CA SER A 30 11.27 -7.16 -2.97
C SER A 30 10.36 -6.07 -3.54
N ILE A 31 10.79 -4.81 -3.52
CA ILE A 31 9.99 -3.69 -4.00
C ILE A 31 10.82 -2.85 -4.97
N LYS A 32 10.23 -2.60 -6.16
CA LYS A 32 10.80 -1.75 -7.20
C LYS A 32 9.86 -0.62 -7.57
N GLN A 33 10.42 0.50 -7.98
CA GLN A 33 9.74 1.66 -8.57
C GLN A 33 10.25 1.83 -10.00
N GLY A 34 9.47 1.45 -11.00
CA GLY A 34 9.98 1.33 -12.37
C GLY A 34 11.16 0.34 -12.42
N SER A 35 12.31 0.79 -12.91
CA SER A 35 13.57 0.03 -12.92
C SER A 35 14.35 0.13 -11.60
N LYS A 36 14.06 1.16 -10.77
CA LYS A 36 14.81 1.43 -9.53
C LYS A 36 14.43 0.48 -8.41
N GLN A 37 15.42 -0.16 -7.80
CA GLN A 37 15.23 -0.96 -6.60
C GLN A 37 15.01 -0.05 -5.40
N ILE A 38 13.85 -0.17 -4.71
CA ILE A 38 13.58 0.53 -3.43
C ILE A 38 14.17 -0.29 -2.29
N ILE A 39 13.81 -1.56 -2.22
CA ILE A 39 14.31 -2.48 -1.21
C ILE A 39 14.48 -3.88 -1.81
N LYS A 40 15.67 -4.47 -1.64
CA LYS A 40 15.97 -5.80 -2.19
C LYS A 40 15.25 -6.90 -1.44
N LYS A 41 15.17 -6.79 -0.10
CA LYS A 41 14.51 -7.78 0.75
C LYS A 41 13.92 -7.09 1.97
N LEU A 42 12.60 -7.11 2.06
CA LEU A 42 11.82 -6.71 3.24
C LEU A 42 11.25 -7.97 3.88
N VAL A 43 11.56 -8.19 5.15
CA VAL A 43 10.93 -9.22 5.98
C VAL A 43 9.96 -8.53 6.92
N SER A 44 8.66 -8.80 6.77
CA SER A 44 7.58 -8.08 7.45
C SER A 44 6.30 -8.92 7.46
N ASP A 45 5.27 -8.45 8.15
CA ASP A 45 3.93 -9.03 8.00
C ASP A 45 3.33 -8.69 6.64
N GLY A 46 3.78 -7.59 6.05
CA GLY A 46 3.35 -7.15 4.73
C GLY A 46 3.87 -5.77 4.35
N VAL A 47 3.28 -5.22 3.31
CA VAL A 47 3.50 -3.85 2.83
C VAL A 47 2.22 -3.36 2.17
N LEU A 48 1.94 -2.08 2.25
CA LEU A 48 0.84 -1.47 1.52
C LEU A 48 1.32 -0.31 0.63
N VAL A 49 0.54 -0.06 -0.42
CA VAL A 49 0.69 1.09 -1.31
C VAL A 49 -0.61 1.87 -1.23
N SER A 50 -0.55 3.05 -0.63
CA SER A 50 -1.73 3.89 -0.37
C SER A 50 -1.77 5.11 -1.27
N THR A 51 -3.00 5.48 -1.66
CA THR A 51 -3.32 6.76 -2.30
C THR A 51 -3.37 7.87 -1.26
N PRO A 52 -3.42 9.15 -1.66
CA PRO A 52 -3.72 10.25 -0.74
C PRO A 52 -5.04 10.07 0.02
N ALA A 53 -6.09 9.56 -0.62
CA ALA A 53 -7.38 9.32 0.03
C ALA A 53 -7.27 8.21 1.10
N GLY A 54 -6.54 7.13 0.81
CA GLY A 54 -6.30 6.03 1.74
C GLY A 54 -5.23 6.31 2.80
N SER A 55 -4.53 7.45 2.73
CA SER A 55 -3.43 7.74 3.65
C SER A 55 -3.88 7.87 5.12
N THR A 56 -5.16 8.15 5.37
CA THR A 56 -5.80 8.18 6.70
C THR A 56 -6.57 6.90 7.06
N ALA A 57 -6.51 5.87 6.18
CA ALA A 57 -7.10 4.55 6.41
C ALA A 57 -6.03 3.57 6.98
N TYR A 58 -5.92 2.38 6.44
CA TYR A 58 -4.96 1.37 6.90
C TYR A 58 -3.50 1.87 6.91
N ASN A 59 -3.14 2.76 5.97
CA ASN A 59 -1.83 3.39 5.96
C ASN A 59 -1.50 4.13 7.28
N LEU A 60 -2.48 4.81 7.88
CA LEU A 60 -2.29 5.50 9.16
C LEU A 60 -2.06 4.49 10.30
N SER A 61 -2.81 3.39 10.32
CA SER A 61 -2.67 2.33 11.33
C SER A 61 -1.30 1.65 11.32
N VAL A 62 -0.59 1.67 10.18
CA VAL A 62 0.78 1.15 10.08
C VAL A 62 1.83 2.27 10.16
N HIS A 63 1.46 3.42 10.72
CA HIS A 63 2.32 4.60 10.88
C HIS A 63 2.87 5.16 9.55
N GLY A 64 2.14 4.96 8.45
CA GLY A 64 2.44 5.57 7.17
C GLY A 64 2.13 7.07 7.16
N PRO A 65 2.76 7.85 6.28
CA PRO A 65 2.56 9.29 6.20
C PRO A 65 1.16 9.65 5.70
N ILE A 66 0.56 10.69 6.25
CA ILE A 66 -0.65 11.30 5.71
C ILE A 66 -0.27 12.14 4.50
N LEU A 67 -0.96 11.92 3.37
CA LEU A 67 -0.73 12.62 2.12
C LEU A 67 -1.87 13.62 1.86
N SER A 68 -1.53 14.82 1.39
CA SER A 68 -2.55 15.76 0.90
C SER A 68 -3.30 15.16 -0.30
N LEU A 69 -4.63 15.33 -0.36
CA LEU A 69 -5.48 14.80 -1.44
C LEU A 69 -5.04 15.22 -2.84
N HIS A 70 -4.48 16.42 -2.97
CA HIS A 70 -3.99 16.94 -4.25
C HIS A 70 -2.55 16.55 -4.56
N SER A 71 -1.89 15.81 -3.66
CA SER A 71 -0.53 15.36 -3.91
C SER A 71 -0.54 14.26 -4.98
N LYS A 72 0.33 14.41 -5.97
CA LYS A 72 0.56 13.39 -7.01
C LYS A 72 1.55 12.33 -6.51
N LYS A 73 1.24 11.74 -5.35
CA LYS A 73 2.13 10.82 -4.64
C LYS A 73 1.39 9.59 -4.14
N LEU A 74 2.12 8.52 -3.94
CA LEU A 74 1.69 7.29 -3.26
C LEU A 74 2.60 7.05 -2.07
N SER A 75 2.06 6.48 -1.00
CA SER A 75 2.86 5.97 0.12
C SER A 75 3.10 4.48 -0.04
N ILE A 76 4.32 4.03 0.20
CA ILE A 76 4.66 2.62 0.39
C ILE A 76 5.04 2.46 1.84
N SER A 77 4.22 1.75 2.62
CA SER A 77 4.39 1.61 4.07
C SER A 77 4.51 0.14 4.45
N PRO A 78 5.56 -0.26 5.21
CA PRO A 78 5.68 -1.63 5.70
C PRO A 78 4.67 -1.91 6.82
N ILE A 79 4.27 -3.17 6.93
CA ILE A 79 3.44 -3.66 8.03
C ILE A 79 4.35 -4.50 8.92
N SER A 80 4.60 -4.06 10.16
CA SER A 80 5.45 -4.75 11.13
C SER A 80 6.80 -5.19 10.56
N ALA A 81 7.60 -4.23 10.07
CA ALA A 81 8.91 -4.51 9.47
C ALA A 81 9.88 -5.14 10.48
N PHE A 82 10.33 -6.37 10.22
CA PHE A 82 11.33 -7.07 11.02
C PHE A 82 12.75 -6.81 10.50
N ARG A 83 12.96 -6.84 9.18
CA ARG A 83 14.24 -6.52 8.54
C ARG A 83 14.01 -5.80 7.21
N PRO A 84 14.60 -4.62 6.99
CA PRO A 84 15.27 -3.76 7.98
C PRO A 84 14.26 -3.12 8.94
N ARG A 85 14.55 -3.16 10.25
CA ARG A 85 13.63 -2.64 11.30
C ARG A 85 13.36 -1.14 11.20
N ARG A 86 14.33 -0.35 10.71
CA ARG A 86 14.24 1.11 10.61
C ARG A 86 13.65 1.61 9.30
N TRP A 87 13.29 0.69 8.39
CA TRP A 87 12.67 1.12 7.13
C TRP A 87 11.21 1.52 7.37
N LYS A 88 10.97 2.82 7.28
CA LYS A 88 9.63 3.41 7.51
C LYS A 88 8.78 3.50 6.23
N GLY A 89 9.28 2.96 5.12
CA GLY A 89 8.58 3.08 3.83
C GLY A 89 9.15 4.19 2.95
N LYS A 90 8.40 4.58 1.92
CA LYS A 90 8.80 5.59 0.96
C LYS A 90 7.59 6.25 0.31
N ILE A 91 7.66 7.58 0.15
CA ILE A 91 6.74 8.31 -0.70
C ILE A 91 7.30 8.31 -2.13
N VAL A 92 6.45 8.02 -3.11
CA VAL A 92 6.83 7.94 -4.53
C VAL A 92 5.85 8.73 -5.40
N ASN A 93 6.27 9.07 -6.62
CA ASN A 93 5.38 9.74 -7.58
C ASN A 93 4.29 8.75 -8.06
N ASP A 94 3.05 9.23 -8.19
CA ASP A 94 1.88 8.43 -8.59
C ASP A 94 1.95 7.90 -10.03
N LYS A 95 2.73 8.57 -10.91
CA LYS A 95 2.92 8.12 -12.30
C LYS A 95 3.78 6.87 -12.42
N THR A 96 4.45 6.45 -11.36
CA THR A 96 5.41 5.37 -11.41
C THR A 96 4.79 4.02 -11.07
N LYS A 97 5.11 3.00 -11.87
CA LYS A 97 4.74 1.62 -11.59
C LYS A 97 5.53 1.08 -10.40
N ILE A 98 4.82 0.55 -9.40
CA ILE A 98 5.40 -0.13 -8.24
C ILE A 98 5.25 -1.63 -8.46
N VAL A 99 6.32 -2.39 -8.28
CA VAL A 99 6.31 -3.86 -8.38
C VAL A 99 6.77 -4.44 -7.05
N ILE A 100 5.89 -5.24 -6.44
CA ILE A 100 6.16 -5.98 -5.22
C ILE A 100 6.26 -7.46 -5.60
N THR A 101 7.38 -8.09 -5.30
CA THR A 101 7.64 -9.51 -5.64
C THR A 101 7.83 -10.31 -4.36
N ASN A 102 7.13 -11.44 -4.26
CA ASN A 102 7.36 -12.41 -3.21
C ASN A 102 8.63 -13.22 -3.54
N LEU A 103 9.64 -13.11 -2.71
CA LEU A 103 10.94 -13.78 -2.91
C LEU A 103 10.90 -15.28 -2.56
N ASN A 104 9.87 -15.73 -1.84
CA ASN A 104 9.73 -17.14 -1.45
C ASN A 104 8.25 -17.55 -1.39
N SER A 105 7.61 -17.59 -2.54
CA SER A 105 6.16 -17.81 -2.64
C SER A 105 5.69 -19.21 -2.24
N SER A 106 6.57 -20.21 -2.22
CA SER A 106 6.23 -21.56 -1.77
C SER A 106 6.20 -21.69 -0.26
N LYS A 107 7.24 -21.20 0.43
CA LYS A 107 7.34 -21.28 1.91
C LYS A 107 6.63 -20.14 2.62
N ARG A 108 6.49 -18.99 1.98
CA ARG A 108 5.95 -17.75 2.56
C ARG A 108 4.87 -17.16 1.67
N PRO A 109 3.71 -17.83 1.55
CA PRO A 109 2.62 -17.35 0.70
C PRO A 109 2.09 -15.99 1.19
N ILE A 110 1.68 -15.16 0.23
CA ILE A 110 1.10 -13.84 0.48
C ILE A 110 -0.21 -13.66 -0.27
N SER A 111 -1.08 -12.83 0.29
CA SER A 111 -2.26 -12.27 -0.37
C SER A 111 -2.00 -10.84 -0.81
N ALA A 112 -2.66 -10.43 -1.89
CA ALA A 112 -2.80 -9.03 -2.28
C ALA A 112 -4.26 -8.63 -2.14
N VAL A 113 -4.53 -7.51 -1.48
CA VAL A 113 -5.89 -7.00 -1.24
C VAL A 113 -5.99 -5.61 -1.85
N ALA A 114 -6.96 -5.40 -2.72
CA ALA A 114 -7.30 -4.09 -3.28
C ALA A 114 -8.57 -3.62 -2.58
N ASP A 115 -8.45 -2.70 -1.61
CA ASP A 115 -9.47 -2.32 -0.64
C ASP A 115 -10.08 -3.55 0.06
N ASN A 116 -11.12 -4.16 -0.51
CA ASN A 116 -11.80 -5.36 0.03
C ASN A 116 -11.69 -6.62 -0.85
N LEU A 117 -11.01 -6.54 -2.00
CA LEU A 117 -10.89 -7.67 -2.94
C LEU A 117 -9.55 -8.39 -2.77
N GLU A 118 -9.60 -9.59 -2.20
CA GLU A 118 -8.41 -10.42 -1.95
C GLU A 118 -8.05 -11.33 -3.13
N VAL A 119 -6.76 -11.39 -3.44
CA VAL A 119 -6.14 -12.40 -4.33
C VAL A 119 -5.08 -13.15 -3.57
N ARG A 120 -5.31 -14.42 -3.31
CA ARG A 120 -4.41 -15.30 -2.56
C ARG A 120 -3.28 -15.85 -3.43
N ASN A 121 -2.23 -16.35 -2.77
CA ASN A 121 -1.06 -16.98 -3.41
C ASN A 121 -0.39 -16.07 -4.46
N ALA A 122 -0.27 -14.79 -4.14
CA ALA A 122 0.36 -13.83 -5.01
C ALA A 122 1.87 -14.08 -5.14
N LYS A 123 2.37 -14.06 -6.38
CA LYS A 123 3.80 -14.14 -6.71
C LYS A 123 4.38 -12.75 -6.95
N SER A 124 3.63 -11.92 -7.68
CA SER A 124 4.02 -10.55 -8.01
C SER A 124 2.80 -9.64 -8.11
N ILE A 125 2.90 -8.47 -7.53
CA ILE A 125 1.87 -7.45 -7.53
C ILE A 125 2.42 -6.22 -8.24
N THR A 126 1.70 -5.73 -9.25
CA THR A 126 2.00 -4.47 -9.93
C THR A 126 0.93 -3.46 -9.58
N VAL A 127 1.33 -2.35 -8.97
CA VAL A 127 0.45 -1.23 -8.64
C VAL A 127 0.81 -0.04 -9.52
N LYS A 128 -0.20 0.58 -10.09
CA LYS A 128 -0.09 1.83 -10.86
C LYS A 128 -1.37 2.64 -10.72
N THR A 129 -1.27 3.95 -10.72
CA THR A 129 -2.43 4.85 -10.74
C THR A 129 -3.19 4.71 -12.07
N ASN A 130 -4.51 4.71 -11.97
CA ASN A 130 -5.39 4.75 -13.13
C ASN A 130 -6.06 6.13 -13.24
N ASN A 131 -5.48 7.01 -14.04
CA ASN A 131 -5.97 8.39 -14.21
C ASN A 131 -7.25 8.50 -15.06
N LYS A 132 -7.74 7.38 -15.65
CA LYS A 132 -8.99 7.35 -16.41
C LYS A 132 -10.23 7.30 -15.51
N ILE A 133 -10.05 6.86 -14.25
CA ILE A 133 -11.13 6.73 -13.28
C ILE A 133 -11.01 7.90 -12.30
N LYS A 134 -12.10 8.64 -12.14
CA LYS A 134 -12.21 9.75 -11.19
C LYS A 134 -13.38 9.47 -10.25
N PHE A 135 -13.22 9.78 -8.98
CA PHE A 135 -14.27 9.72 -7.99
C PHE A 135 -14.63 11.14 -7.56
N ASN A 136 -15.91 11.46 -7.58
CA ASN A 136 -16.43 12.71 -7.04
C ASN A 136 -16.83 12.48 -5.58
N LEU A 137 -16.16 13.17 -4.66
CA LEU A 137 -16.48 13.10 -3.25
C LEU A 137 -17.51 14.19 -2.94
N LEU A 138 -18.70 13.77 -2.52
CA LEU A 138 -19.74 14.66 -2.00
C LEU A 138 -19.56 14.79 -0.49
N TYR A 139 -19.58 16.03 0.01
CA TYR A 139 -19.46 16.33 1.44
C TYR A 139 -20.18 17.62 1.79
N ASP A 140 -20.63 17.74 3.03
CA ASP A 140 -21.18 18.97 3.55
C ASP A 140 -20.13 20.08 3.63
N LYS A 141 -20.52 21.32 3.45
CA LYS A 141 -19.65 22.52 3.41
C LYS A 141 -18.60 22.57 4.53
N ASN A 142 -18.90 22.02 5.70
CA ASN A 142 -18.03 22.03 6.88
C ASN A 142 -17.35 20.68 7.19
N ARG A 143 -17.59 19.63 6.39
CA ARG A 143 -17.11 18.26 6.62
C ARG A 143 -16.24 17.70 5.49
N SER A 144 -15.47 18.57 4.81
CA SER A 144 -14.61 18.13 3.71
C SER A 144 -13.57 17.10 4.17
N LEU A 145 -13.22 16.17 3.29
CA LEU A 145 -12.16 15.20 3.54
C LEU A 145 -10.81 15.89 3.82
N GLN A 146 -10.54 17.02 3.19
CA GLN A 146 -9.36 17.85 3.49
C GLN A 146 -9.33 18.32 4.94
N LYS A 147 -10.48 18.81 5.46
CA LYS A 147 -10.59 19.25 6.85
C LYS A 147 -10.40 18.07 7.80
N LYS A 148 -10.96 16.89 7.48
CA LYS A 148 -10.76 15.66 8.24
C LYS A 148 -9.28 15.25 8.27
N ILE A 149 -8.61 15.22 7.12
CA ILE A 149 -7.17 14.92 7.02
C ILE A 149 -6.35 15.90 7.87
N LYS A 150 -6.67 17.21 7.81
CA LYS A 150 -5.98 18.23 8.61
C LYS A 150 -6.19 18.03 10.12
N ILE A 151 -7.39 17.65 10.53
CA ILE A 151 -7.70 17.34 11.93
C ILE A 151 -6.88 16.13 12.39
N GLU A 152 -6.82 15.05 11.60
CA GLU A 152 -6.01 13.86 11.92
C GLU A 152 -4.51 14.18 12.01
N GLN A 153 -3.99 15.08 11.19
CA GLN A 153 -2.60 15.53 11.28
C GLN A 153 -2.27 16.28 12.57
N ILE A 154 -3.26 17.02 13.11
CA ILE A 154 -3.09 17.88 14.30
C ILE A 154 -3.45 17.11 15.58
N ARG A 155 -4.25 16.07 15.47
CA ARG A 155 -4.73 15.29 16.60
C ARG A 155 -3.55 14.66 17.34
N ARG A 156 -3.18 15.24 18.46
CA ARG A 156 -2.33 14.58 19.45
C ARG A 156 -3.18 13.48 20.09
N GLU A 157 -2.64 12.28 20.16
CA GLU A 157 -3.24 11.23 20.97
C GLU A 157 -3.28 11.78 22.42
N THR A 158 -4.47 12.12 22.87
CA THR A 158 -4.72 12.30 24.29
C THR A 158 -4.83 10.89 24.86
N SER A 159 -3.75 10.48 25.51
CA SER A 159 -3.74 9.29 26.38
C SER A 159 -4.77 9.42 27.50
#